data_b1bfa99696a82fef522efdde13a3d1fd
#
_entry.id   b1bfa99696a82fef522efdde13a3d1fd
#
_cell.length_a   1.000
_cell.length_b   1.000
_cell.length_c   1.000
_cell.angle_alpha   90.00
_cell.angle_beta   90.00
_cell.angle_gamma   90.00
#
_symmetry.space_group_name_H-M   'P 1'
#
loop_
_entity.id
_entity.type
_entity.pdbx_description
1 polymer ?
#
loop_
_entity_poly.entity_id
_entity_poly.type
_entity_poly.pdbx_seq_one_letter_code
_entity_poly.pdbx_strand_id
1 'polypeptide(L)'
;MRTVRFSTGVTLLEMMIVLSIMAILGTVAVPSFTQLMRDSERTTAVNSFVHSLYLARSEAIKRGEVVSLCKSTDGQRCSNSAADWNGGWIVFVNRDRDDLPVRDMNEEIIQVYSGWPAGHITSNRAAYSFRAYTQAVVNGTIVFCDARGSAQARAIIISHTGRPRIAQKDSNNKPLKCPLV
;
A
#
# COMPACT_ATOMS: atom_id res chain seq x y z
N MET A 1 -3.71 -51.99 42.51
CA MET A 1 -3.43 -50.71 43.19
C MET A 1 -4.06 -49.58 42.44
N ARG A 2 -5.03 -48.90 43.04
CA ARG A 2 -5.79 -47.79 42.44
C ARG A 2 -5.13 -46.48 42.88
N THR A 3 -4.40 -45.81 41.99
CA THR A 3 -3.80 -44.50 42.31
C THR A 3 -4.91 -43.44 42.39
N VAL A 4 -5.10 -42.91 43.57
CA VAL A 4 -6.01 -41.77 43.80
C VAL A 4 -5.33 -40.52 43.30
N ARG A 5 -5.82 -39.93 42.19
CA ARG A 5 -5.38 -38.61 41.71
C ARG A 5 -6.05 -37.55 42.61
N PHE A 6 -5.25 -36.86 43.38
CA PHE A 6 -5.74 -35.66 44.11
C PHE A 6 -5.89 -34.54 43.04
N SER A 7 -7.10 -34.10 42.86
CA SER A 7 -7.40 -32.88 42.07
C SER A 7 -7.17 -31.68 43.00
N THR A 8 -6.11 -30.93 42.77
CA THR A 8 -5.86 -29.67 43.48
C THR A 8 -6.69 -28.56 42.81
N GLY A 9 -7.63 -27.99 43.56
CA GLY A 9 -8.42 -26.83 43.15
C GLY A 9 -7.57 -25.55 43.19
N VAL A 10 -7.89 -24.57 42.33
CA VAL A 10 -7.28 -23.23 42.29
C VAL A 10 -7.89 -22.37 43.41
N THR A 11 -7.08 -21.63 44.13
CA THR A 11 -7.58 -20.73 45.18
C THR A 11 -8.09 -19.42 44.56
N LEU A 12 -9.03 -18.76 45.28
CA LEU A 12 -9.56 -17.46 44.84
C LEU A 12 -8.46 -16.40 44.73
N LEU A 13 -7.50 -16.42 45.68
CA LEU A 13 -6.34 -15.52 45.66
C LEU A 13 -5.50 -15.70 44.39
N GLU A 14 -5.25 -16.94 43.97
CA GLU A 14 -4.46 -17.26 42.79
C GLU A 14 -5.13 -16.73 41.53
N MET A 15 -6.46 -16.89 41.43
CA MET A 15 -7.21 -16.32 40.30
C MET A 15 -7.16 -14.79 40.28
N MET A 16 -7.22 -14.12 41.45
CA MET A 16 -7.09 -12.65 41.52
C MET A 16 -5.70 -12.17 41.05
N ILE A 17 -4.65 -12.87 41.44
CA ILE A 17 -3.28 -12.55 41.02
C ILE A 17 -3.14 -12.73 39.49
N VAL A 18 -3.62 -13.84 38.95
CA VAL A 18 -3.55 -14.11 37.49
C VAL A 18 -4.31 -13.05 36.69
N LEU A 19 -5.54 -12.69 37.12
CA LEU A 19 -6.31 -11.64 36.46
C LEU A 19 -5.63 -10.28 36.53
N SER A 20 -5.00 -9.95 37.66
CA SER A 20 -4.24 -8.70 37.79
C SER A 20 -3.05 -8.63 36.86
N ILE A 21 -2.30 -9.71 36.74
CA ILE A 21 -1.16 -9.80 35.79
C ILE A 21 -1.66 -9.71 34.35
N MET A 22 -2.72 -10.42 33.98
CA MET A 22 -3.31 -10.35 32.65
C MET A 22 -3.80 -8.94 32.30
N ALA A 23 -4.41 -8.23 33.25
CA ALA A 23 -4.85 -6.85 33.04
C ALA A 23 -3.65 -5.93 32.73
N ILE A 24 -2.58 -6.02 33.53
CA ILE A 24 -1.36 -5.20 33.33
C ILE A 24 -0.71 -5.52 31.96
N LEU A 25 -0.54 -6.78 31.62
CA LEU A 25 0.04 -7.18 30.33
C LEU A 25 -0.84 -6.71 29.15
N GLY A 26 -2.15 -6.78 29.29
CA GLY A 26 -3.11 -6.35 28.29
C GLY A 26 -2.99 -4.87 27.92
N THR A 27 -2.72 -4.01 28.90
CA THR A 27 -2.57 -2.55 28.66
C THR A 27 -1.36 -2.20 27.76
N VAL A 28 -0.32 -3.02 27.77
CA VAL A 28 0.88 -2.82 26.95
C VAL A 28 0.79 -3.58 25.61
N ALA A 29 0.27 -4.80 25.66
CA ALA A 29 0.23 -5.68 24.49
C ALA A 29 -0.74 -5.18 23.41
N VAL A 30 -1.93 -4.70 23.79
CA VAL A 30 -2.95 -4.26 22.82
C VAL A 30 -2.48 -3.06 21.96
N PRO A 31 -1.98 -1.95 22.53
CA PRO A 31 -1.53 -0.83 21.71
C PRO A 31 -0.32 -1.19 20.83
N SER A 32 0.58 -2.03 21.32
CA SER A 32 1.73 -2.48 20.55
C SER A 32 1.31 -3.31 19.34
N PHE A 33 0.35 -4.22 19.53
CA PHE A 33 -0.19 -5.05 18.46
C PHE A 33 -0.91 -4.23 17.38
N THR A 34 -1.70 -3.24 17.78
CA THR A 34 -2.40 -2.36 16.82
C THR A 34 -1.44 -1.53 15.97
N GLN A 35 -0.31 -1.09 16.52
CA GLN A 35 0.74 -0.41 15.75
C GLN A 35 1.39 -1.35 14.74
N LEU A 36 1.70 -2.58 15.14
CA LEU A 36 2.26 -3.59 14.25
C LEU A 36 1.33 -3.91 13.06
N MET A 37 0.03 -4.04 13.32
CA MET A 37 -0.97 -4.28 12.27
C MET A 37 -1.01 -3.12 11.27
N ARG A 38 -1.04 -1.87 11.73
CA ARG A 38 -1.01 -0.69 10.86
C ARG A 38 0.28 -0.59 10.03
N ASP A 39 1.41 -0.95 10.62
CA ASP A 39 2.69 -0.99 9.90
C ASP A 39 2.69 -2.07 8.81
N SER A 40 2.12 -3.24 9.12
CA SER A 40 1.98 -4.33 8.16
C SER A 40 1.07 -3.94 6.98
N GLU A 41 -0.09 -3.36 7.25
CA GLU A 41 -1.04 -2.90 6.22
C GLU A 41 -0.40 -1.84 5.31
N ARG A 42 0.24 -0.81 5.89
CA ARG A 42 0.95 0.21 5.13
C ARG A 42 2.06 -0.40 4.28
N THR A 43 2.87 -1.29 4.84
CA THR A 43 3.96 -1.95 4.13
C THR A 43 3.42 -2.78 2.97
N THR A 44 2.32 -3.48 3.17
CA THR A 44 1.63 -4.24 2.12
C THR A 44 1.15 -3.32 1.00
N ALA A 45 0.51 -2.19 1.30
CA ALA A 45 0.07 -1.23 0.30
C ALA A 45 1.24 -0.64 -0.50
N VAL A 46 2.32 -0.26 0.17
CA VAL A 46 3.56 0.22 -0.48
C VAL A 46 4.16 -0.84 -1.40
N ASN A 47 4.30 -2.08 -0.93
CA ASN A 47 4.87 -3.17 -1.72
C ASN A 47 3.97 -3.54 -2.92
N SER A 48 2.65 -3.52 -2.76
CA SER A 48 1.70 -3.74 -3.85
C SER A 48 1.85 -2.70 -4.95
N PHE A 49 2.05 -1.44 -4.57
CA PHE A 49 2.27 -0.37 -5.55
C PHE A 49 3.63 -0.51 -6.26
N VAL A 50 4.70 -0.81 -5.52
CA VAL A 50 6.02 -1.08 -6.11
C VAL A 50 5.95 -2.27 -7.09
N HIS A 51 5.25 -3.33 -6.70
CA HIS A 51 5.03 -4.49 -7.56
C HIS A 51 4.31 -4.10 -8.85
N SER A 52 3.26 -3.27 -8.77
CA SER A 52 2.51 -2.82 -9.95
C SER A 52 3.36 -2.00 -10.92
N LEU A 53 4.29 -1.18 -10.40
CA LEU A 53 5.24 -0.44 -11.25
C LEU A 53 6.21 -1.37 -11.99
N TYR A 54 6.75 -2.36 -11.29
CA TYR A 54 7.63 -3.36 -11.92
C TYR A 54 6.89 -4.24 -12.91
N LEU A 55 5.65 -4.65 -12.59
CA LEU A 55 4.80 -5.41 -13.49
C LEU A 55 4.53 -4.61 -14.77
N ALA A 56 4.09 -3.36 -14.65
CA ALA A 56 3.82 -2.51 -15.80
C ALA A 56 5.06 -2.36 -16.70
N ARG A 57 6.23 -2.15 -16.10
CA ARG A 57 7.48 -2.06 -16.84
C ARG A 57 7.86 -3.36 -17.54
N SER A 58 7.76 -4.49 -16.84
CA SER A 58 8.11 -5.80 -17.42
C SER A 58 7.17 -6.20 -18.55
N GLU A 59 5.87 -5.94 -18.40
CA GLU A 59 4.88 -6.20 -19.45
C GLU A 59 5.07 -5.26 -20.66
N ALA A 60 5.41 -3.99 -20.44
CA ALA A 60 5.74 -3.08 -21.53
C ALA A 60 6.93 -3.58 -22.35
N ILE A 61 7.98 -4.06 -21.70
CA ILE A 61 9.17 -4.61 -22.37
C ILE A 61 8.83 -5.91 -23.11
N LYS A 62 8.10 -6.82 -22.45
CA LYS A 62 7.74 -8.13 -23.00
C LYS A 62 6.83 -8.02 -24.22
N ARG A 63 5.87 -7.10 -24.20
CA ARG A 63 4.87 -6.94 -25.28
C ARG A 63 5.33 -5.97 -26.38
N GLY A 64 6.30 -5.10 -26.10
CA GLY A 64 6.67 -4.01 -27.00
C GLY A 64 5.62 -2.90 -27.09
N GLU A 65 4.67 -2.87 -26.16
CA GLU A 65 3.54 -1.94 -26.10
C GLU A 65 3.69 -0.96 -24.93
N VAL A 66 2.87 0.09 -24.90
CA VAL A 66 2.78 0.97 -23.73
C VAL A 66 1.90 0.28 -22.69
N VAL A 67 2.38 0.20 -21.47
CA VAL A 67 1.60 -0.28 -20.32
C VAL A 67 1.46 0.84 -19.32
N SER A 68 0.23 1.14 -18.95
CA SER A 68 -0.12 2.24 -18.07
C SER A 68 -0.72 1.74 -16.76
N LEU A 69 -0.55 2.54 -15.73
CA LEU A 69 -1.09 2.33 -14.40
C LEU A 69 -1.87 3.58 -14.03
N CYS A 70 -3.16 3.43 -13.77
CA CYS A 70 -4.06 4.51 -13.36
C CYS A 70 -4.87 4.16 -12.12
N LYS A 71 -5.38 5.19 -11.44
CA LYS A 71 -6.34 5.02 -10.34
C LYS A 71 -7.61 4.36 -10.84
N SER A 72 -8.20 3.48 -10.05
CA SER A 72 -9.47 2.83 -10.37
C SER A 72 -10.22 2.46 -9.11
N THR A 73 -11.48 2.80 -9.04
CA THR A 73 -12.36 2.43 -7.93
C THR A 73 -13.24 1.22 -8.25
N ASP A 74 -13.43 0.93 -9.54
CA ASP A 74 -14.26 -0.18 -10.03
C ASP A 74 -13.43 -1.35 -10.59
N GLY A 75 -12.10 -1.20 -10.65
CA GLY A 75 -11.19 -2.18 -11.24
C GLY A 75 -11.29 -2.32 -12.74
N GLN A 76 -12.04 -1.44 -13.42
CA GLN A 76 -12.27 -1.54 -14.87
C GLN A 76 -11.90 -0.27 -15.64
N ARG A 77 -12.09 0.89 -15.03
CA ARG A 77 -11.86 2.20 -15.68
C ARG A 77 -10.91 3.04 -14.86
N CYS A 78 -10.18 3.89 -15.55
CA CYS A 78 -9.39 4.90 -14.87
C CYS A 78 -10.34 5.95 -14.24
N SER A 79 -10.17 6.19 -12.96
CA SER A 79 -10.89 7.24 -12.23
C SER A 79 -10.36 8.61 -12.64
N ASN A 80 -11.21 9.63 -12.53
CA ASN A 80 -10.84 11.01 -12.83
C ASN A 80 -9.69 11.51 -11.92
N SER A 81 -9.12 12.66 -12.27
CA SER A 81 -7.96 13.23 -11.55
C SER A 81 -8.24 13.59 -10.09
N ALA A 82 -9.50 13.82 -9.72
CA ALA A 82 -9.90 14.19 -8.35
C ALA A 82 -9.91 13.00 -7.37
N ALA A 83 -9.99 11.75 -7.88
CA ALA A 83 -9.97 10.57 -7.02
C ALA A 83 -8.58 10.32 -6.43
N ASP A 84 -8.52 9.86 -5.18
CA ASP A 84 -7.29 9.38 -4.56
C ASP A 84 -6.94 7.96 -5.03
N TRP A 85 -5.68 7.56 -4.82
CA TRP A 85 -5.21 6.21 -5.16
C TRP A 85 -5.65 5.15 -4.14
N ASN A 86 -6.21 5.55 -3.01
CA ASN A 86 -6.64 4.63 -1.96
C ASN A 86 -7.84 3.76 -2.34
N GLY A 87 -8.61 4.12 -3.37
CA GLY A 87 -9.67 3.27 -3.93
C GLY A 87 -9.17 2.07 -4.71
N GLY A 88 -7.91 2.09 -5.13
CA GLY A 88 -7.26 1.05 -5.94
C GLY A 88 -6.70 1.57 -7.25
N TRP A 89 -6.12 0.68 -8.04
CA TRP A 89 -5.54 0.99 -9.34
C TRP A 89 -5.54 -0.24 -10.24
N ILE A 90 -5.45 0.02 -11.54
CA ILE A 90 -5.31 -1.01 -12.57
C ILE A 90 -4.02 -0.82 -13.36
N VAL A 91 -3.47 -1.93 -13.83
CA VAL A 91 -2.40 -1.98 -14.83
C VAL A 91 -3.00 -2.50 -16.11
N PHE A 92 -2.84 -1.79 -17.22
CA PHE A 92 -3.46 -2.12 -18.50
C PHE A 92 -2.57 -1.78 -19.69
N VAL A 93 -2.84 -2.40 -20.82
CA VAL A 93 -2.14 -2.13 -22.10
C VAL A 93 -2.78 -0.88 -22.71
N ASN A 94 -2.02 0.20 -22.81
CA ASN A 94 -2.44 1.46 -23.41
C ASN A 94 -2.02 1.49 -24.88
N ARG A 95 -2.93 1.12 -25.77
CA ARG A 95 -2.64 0.95 -27.20
C ARG A 95 -2.66 2.25 -27.99
N ASP A 96 -3.51 3.17 -27.62
CA ASP A 96 -3.62 4.48 -28.26
C ASP A 96 -2.55 5.47 -27.79
N ARG A 97 -1.83 5.14 -26.68
CA ARG A 97 -0.69 5.88 -26.14
C ARG A 97 -1.02 7.29 -25.68
N ASP A 98 -2.23 7.49 -25.18
CA ASP A 98 -2.67 8.76 -24.67
C ASP A 98 -1.82 9.24 -23.47
N ASP A 99 -1.59 10.55 -23.35
CA ASP A 99 -0.71 11.13 -22.31
C ASP A 99 -1.34 11.13 -20.92
N LEU A 100 -2.66 11.22 -20.86
CA LEU A 100 -3.45 10.97 -19.66
C LEU A 100 -4.19 9.66 -19.87
N PRO A 101 -3.55 8.52 -19.56
CA PRO A 101 -4.08 7.23 -19.94
C PRO A 101 -5.46 6.98 -19.34
N VAL A 102 -6.41 6.78 -20.23
CA VAL A 102 -7.78 6.37 -19.94
C VAL A 102 -7.95 5.00 -20.55
N ARG A 103 -8.29 4.00 -19.75
CA ARG A 103 -8.48 2.66 -20.28
C ARG A 103 -9.71 2.59 -21.17
N ASP A 104 -9.54 2.25 -22.42
CA ASP A 104 -10.59 1.93 -23.38
C ASP A 104 -11.10 0.50 -23.23
N MET A 105 -12.35 0.25 -23.71
CA MET A 105 -13.01 -1.07 -23.55
C MET A 105 -12.26 -2.21 -24.29
N ASN A 106 -11.51 -1.90 -25.34
CA ASN A 106 -10.69 -2.83 -26.13
C ASN A 106 -9.28 -3.03 -25.59
N GLU A 107 -8.92 -2.35 -24.50
CA GLU A 107 -7.62 -2.45 -23.87
C GLU A 107 -7.63 -3.49 -22.74
N GLU A 108 -6.60 -4.35 -22.79
CA GLU A 108 -6.45 -5.46 -21.86
C GLU A 108 -6.03 -4.98 -20.48
N ILE A 109 -6.79 -5.35 -19.44
CA ILE A 109 -6.35 -5.21 -18.06
C ILE A 109 -5.41 -6.36 -17.73
N ILE A 110 -4.20 -6.02 -17.31
CA ILE A 110 -3.18 -7.01 -16.89
C ILE A 110 -3.41 -7.39 -15.43
N GLN A 111 -3.66 -6.39 -14.58
CA GLN A 111 -3.82 -6.61 -13.14
C GLN A 111 -4.67 -5.52 -12.51
N VAL A 112 -5.51 -5.94 -11.57
CA VAL A 112 -6.30 -5.06 -10.70
C VAL A 112 -5.73 -5.14 -9.29
N TYR A 113 -5.55 -4.00 -8.66
CA TYR A 113 -5.10 -3.91 -7.28
C TYR A 113 -6.20 -3.28 -6.43
N SER A 114 -6.50 -3.93 -5.32
CA SER A 114 -7.35 -3.33 -4.29
C SER A 114 -6.63 -2.16 -3.65
N GLY A 115 -7.40 -1.13 -3.30
CA GLY A 115 -6.85 0.02 -2.61
C GLY A 115 -6.45 -0.27 -1.17
N TRP A 116 -6.14 0.81 -0.46
CA TRP A 116 -5.83 0.77 0.96
C TRP A 116 -6.83 1.64 1.74
N PRO A 117 -7.99 1.08 2.14
CA PRO A 117 -9.06 1.85 2.80
C PRO A 117 -8.68 2.37 4.19
N ALA A 118 -7.68 1.78 4.84
CA ALA A 118 -7.20 2.22 6.16
C ALA A 118 -6.24 3.43 6.09
N GLY A 119 -5.98 3.98 4.89
CA GLY A 119 -5.07 5.10 4.71
C GLY A 119 -5.37 5.93 3.47
N HIS A 120 -4.49 6.87 3.20
CA HIS A 120 -4.54 7.75 2.04
C HIS A 120 -3.30 7.56 1.19
N ILE A 121 -3.52 7.39 -0.12
CA ILE A 121 -2.44 7.30 -1.11
C ILE A 121 -2.57 8.51 -2.03
N THR A 122 -1.63 9.43 -1.92
CA THR A 122 -1.58 10.62 -2.76
C THR A 122 -0.41 10.55 -3.72
N SER A 123 -0.54 11.18 -4.88
CA SER A 123 0.51 11.23 -5.88
C SER A 123 0.51 12.57 -6.59
N ASN A 124 1.68 13.01 -7.03
CA ASN A 124 1.82 14.17 -7.90
C ASN A 124 1.52 13.83 -9.38
N ARG A 125 1.11 12.60 -9.69
CA ARG A 125 0.73 12.14 -11.03
C ARG A 125 -0.63 11.47 -11.00
N ALA A 126 -1.38 11.67 -12.09
CA ALA A 126 -2.68 11.01 -12.29
C ALA A 126 -2.52 9.55 -12.74
N ALA A 127 -1.43 9.25 -13.46
CA ALA A 127 -1.11 7.94 -13.98
C ALA A 127 0.39 7.78 -14.22
N TYR A 128 0.83 6.55 -14.49
CA TYR A 128 2.21 6.19 -14.81
C TYR A 128 2.21 5.29 -16.04
N SER A 129 2.99 5.67 -17.07
CA SER A 129 3.09 4.91 -18.33
C SER A 129 4.51 4.45 -18.58
N PHE A 130 4.67 3.19 -18.96
CA PHE A 130 5.95 2.56 -19.26
C PHE A 130 6.00 2.17 -20.73
N ARG A 131 7.15 2.41 -21.39
CA ARG A 131 7.40 2.06 -22.79
C ARG A 131 8.60 1.13 -22.90
N ALA A 132 8.59 0.22 -23.87
CA ALA A 132 9.62 -0.82 -24.01
C ALA A 132 11.03 -0.26 -24.23
N TYR A 133 11.17 0.78 -25.04
CA TYR A 133 12.46 1.21 -25.57
C TYR A 133 12.88 2.64 -25.22
N THR A 134 12.12 3.33 -24.37
CA THR A 134 12.46 4.69 -23.97
C THR A 134 12.76 4.78 -22.50
N GLN A 135 13.81 5.51 -22.14
CA GLN A 135 14.13 5.85 -20.75
C GLN A 135 13.19 6.93 -20.21
N ALA A 136 12.29 7.48 -21.02
CA ALA A 136 11.32 8.48 -20.63
C ALA A 136 10.24 7.84 -19.78
N VAL A 137 10.57 7.61 -18.53
CA VAL A 137 9.63 7.17 -17.52
C VAL A 137 9.12 8.37 -16.78
N VAL A 138 7.86 8.32 -16.47
CA VAL A 138 7.20 9.32 -15.66
C VAL A 138 7.79 9.29 -14.26
N ASN A 139 8.67 10.22 -13.95
CA ASN A 139 9.10 10.46 -12.58
C ASN A 139 7.91 10.90 -11.74
N GLY A 140 7.90 10.51 -10.48
CA GLY A 140 6.82 10.90 -9.59
C GLY A 140 7.10 10.50 -8.15
N THR A 141 6.25 11.03 -7.28
CA THR A 141 6.27 10.70 -5.85
C THR A 141 4.86 10.30 -5.43
N ILE A 142 4.75 9.15 -4.81
CA ILE A 142 3.52 8.61 -4.23
C ILE A 142 3.73 8.57 -2.73
N VAL A 143 2.80 9.11 -1.95
CA VAL A 143 2.86 9.17 -0.48
C VAL A 143 1.75 8.34 0.11
N PHE A 144 2.11 7.48 1.05
CA PHE A 144 1.22 6.62 1.82
C PHE A 144 1.13 7.14 3.24
N CYS A 145 -0.05 7.60 3.63
CA CYS A 145 -0.35 8.15 4.95
C CYS A 145 -1.42 7.32 5.65
N ASP A 146 -1.23 7.05 6.92
CA ASP A 146 -2.27 6.49 7.78
C ASP A 146 -2.71 7.52 8.85
N ALA A 147 -3.65 7.16 9.72
CA ALA A 147 -4.16 8.02 10.77
C ALA A 147 -3.11 8.55 11.77
N ARG A 148 -1.87 8.01 11.75
CA ARG A 148 -0.75 8.47 12.59
C ARG A 148 -0.02 9.69 12.01
N GLY A 149 -0.40 10.10 10.78
CA GLY A 149 0.10 11.30 10.13
C GLY A 149 1.47 11.16 9.48
N SER A 150 2.10 12.29 9.18
CA SER A 150 3.31 12.40 8.37
C SER A 150 4.55 11.72 8.97
N ALA A 151 4.63 11.60 10.30
CA ALA A 151 5.76 10.96 10.98
C ALA A 151 5.91 9.46 10.60
N GLN A 152 4.79 8.79 10.34
CA GLN A 152 4.77 7.38 9.94
C GLN A 152 4.60 7.18 8.43
N ALA A 153 4.44 8.25 7.66
CA ALA A 153 4.25 8.18 6.22
C ALA A 153 5.45 7.52 5.51
N ARG A 154 5.17 6.91 4.36
CA ARG A 154 6.16 6.37 3.44
C ARG A 154 5.90 6.93 2.05
N ALA A 155 6.96 7.17 1.31
CA ALA A 155 6.86 7.57 -0.09
C ALA A 155 7.53 6.54 -1.00
N ILE A 156 6.98 6.39 -2.20
CA ILE A 156 7.66 5.77 -3.32
C ILE A 156 8.09 6.91 -4.24
N ILE A 157 9.38 7.03 -4.46
CA ILE A 157 9.95 8.02 -5.37
C ILE A 157 10.41 7.28 -6.62
N ILE A 158 9.84 7.62 -7.76
CA ILE A 158 10.20 7.06 -9.06
C ILE A 158 11.20 8.01 -9.71
N SER A 159 12.39 7.49 -10.01
CA SER A 159 13.43 8.25 -10.71
C SER A 159 13.11 8.42 -12.20
N HIS A 160 13.84 9.28 -12.90
CA HIS A 160 13.74 9.43 -14.36
C HIS A 160 13.98 8.13 -15.13
N THR A 161 14.71 7.17 -14.54
CA THR A 161 14.93 5.84 -15.13
C THR A 161 13.80 4.84 -14.80
N GLY A 162 12.76 5.27 -14.09
CA GLY A 162 11.62 4.44 -13.70
C GLY A 162 11.90 3.45 -12.56
N ARG A 163 12.98 3.66 -11.81
CA ARG A 163 13.27 2.83 -10.64
C ARG A 163 12.55 3.41 -9.42
N PRO A 164 11.62 2.67 -8.81
CA PRO A 164 11.00 3.08 -7.56
C PRO A 164 11.97 2.86 -6.39
N ARG A 165 11.99 3.79 -5.45
CA ARG A 165 12.63 3.65 -4.14
C ARG A 165 11.68 4.05 -3.05
N ILE A 166 11.68 3.32 -1.93
CA ILE A 166 10.92 3.67 -0.75
C ILE A 166 11.72 4.67 0.08
N ALA A 167 11.05 5.71 0.57
CA ALA A 167 11.66 6.80 1.33
C ALA A 167 10.74 7.28 2.46
N GLN A 168 11.34 7.93 3.46
CA GLN A 168 10.64 8.61 4.56
C GLN A 168 10.53 10.12 4.36
N LYS A 169 11.14 10.63 3.29
CA LYS A 169 11.13 12.03 2.89
C LYS A 169 10.84 12.14 1.40
N ASP A 170 10.44 13.30 0.95
CA ASP A 170 10.20 13.57 -0.47
C ASP A 170 11.49 13.59 -1.30
N SER A 171 11.36 13.83 -2.60
CA SER A 171 12.50 13.92 -3.52
C SER A 171 13.48 15.06 -3.19
N ASN A 172 13.04 16.06 -2.42
CA ASN A 172 13.81 17.23 -2.01
C ASN A 172 14.31 17.13 -0.55
N ASN A 173 14.27 15.92 0.03
CA ASN A 173 14.65 15.64 1.42
C ASN A 173 13.79 16.36 2.48
N LYS A 174 12.59 16.83 2.11
CA LYS A 174 11.63 17.46 3.03
C LYS A 174 10.70 16.41 3.66
N PRO A 175 10.12 16.70 4.83
CA PRO A 175 9.12 15.84 5.44
C PRO A 175 7.95 15.59 4.49
N LEU A 176 7.41 14.36 4.51
CA LEU A 176 6.23 14.00 3.75
C LEU A 176 5.01 14.76 4.27
N LYS A 177 4.13 15.16 3.35
CA LYS A 177 2.88 15.82 3.69
C LYS A 177 1.73 14.81 3.56
N CYS A 178 0.96 14.68 4.61
CA CYS A 178 -0.30 13.93 4.60
C CYS A 178 -1.47 14.89 4.49
N PRO A 179 -2.57 14.52 3.80
CA PRO A 179 -3.80 15.27 3.90
C PRO A 179 -4.26 15.33 5.36
N LEU A 180 -4.85 16.44 5.76
CA LEU A 180 -5.50 16.55 7.06
C LEU A 180 -6.72 15.63 7.03
N VAL A 181 -6.79 14.71 7.98
CA VAL A 181 -7.93 13.82 8.21
C VAL A 181 -8.96 14.55 9.05
#